data_d81ff8876d5821a8ab30ed8287e474c3
#
_entry.id   d81ff8876d5821a8ab30ed8287e474c3
#
_cell.length_a   1.000
_cell.length_b   1.000
_cell.length_c   1.000
_cell.angle_alpha   90.00
_cell.angle_beta   90.00
_cell.angle_gamma   90.00
#
_symmetry.space_group_name_H-M   'P 1'
#
loop_
_entity.id
_entity.type
_entity.pdbx_description
1 polymer ?
#
loop_
_entity_poly.entity_id
_entity_poly.type
_entity_poly.pdbx_seq_one_letter_code
_entity_poly.pdbx_strand_id
1 'polypeptide(L)'
;MSSWDNLLEGKVALVTGGSRGLGRADALALADAGADVVIADIMVESDQTPTRTEQESMLAQMMKAQGVVYTEQTVEDIRKMGRRSMAIKMDVTDRQGVFDGVARAAKEMGRIDILVNNAGTVDHVARFEKQSIELWERDLRVNLTGSFNCAQAVWGGMKERGWGRIVNLASVAGIMGGFGQASYSTTKIGVIGLTRTLALEGARYNITSNAVVPGIIGSEAFKMADALNKEMNDRMRKRTAFGREGEPEDIANAIVFLCSDKARYITGVALNVSGGIELFTF
;
A
#
# COMPACT_ATOMS: atom_id res chain seq x y z
N MET A 1 -4.14 19.87 18.07
CA MET A 1 -3.92 18.48 18.54
C MET A 1 -4.48 17.59 17.45
N SER A 2 -3.67 16.66 16.91
CA SER A 2 -4.15 15.72 15.91
C SER A 2 -5.17 14.78 16.56
N SER A 3 -6.19 14.34 15.83
CA SER A 3 -7.20 13.40 16.36
C SER A 3 -6.63 12.02 16.67
N TRP A 4 -5.35 11.79 16.31
CA TRP A 4 -4.64 10.51 16.40
C TRP A 4 -3.53 10.51 17.46
N ASP A 5 -3.52 11.46 18.43
CA ASP A 5 -2.44 11.66 19.37
C ASP A 5 -1.94 10.33 19.99
N ASN A 6 -0.73 9.96 19.61
CA ASN A 6 0.05 8.83 20.17
C ASN A 6 -0.59 7.43 20.09
N LEU A 7 -1.57 7.19 19.22
CA LEU A 7 -2.21 5.85 19.09
C LEU A 7 -1.22 4.74 18.76
N LEU A 8 -0.10 5.08 18.09
CA LEU A 8 0.91 4.14 17.63
C LEU A 8 2.29 4.41 18.25
N GLU A 9 2.32 5.11 19.40
CA GLU A 9 3.57 5.41 20.12
C GLU A 9 4.36 4.13 20.41
N GLY A 10 5.67 4.15 20.14
CA GLY A 10 6.57 3.01 20.33
C GLY A 10 6.40 1.87 19.33
N LYS A 11 5.59 2.04 18.28
CA LYS A 11 5.46 1.10 17.17
C LYS A 11 6.36 1.48 16.01
N VAL A 12 6.78 0.49 15.24
CA VAL A 12 7.55 0.68 14.00
C VAL A 12 6.74 0.14 12.84
N ALA A 13 6.45 1.00 11.87
CA ALA A 13 5.74 0.65 10.65
C ALA A 13 6.69 0.50 9.46
N LEU A 14 6.46 -0.51 8.63
CA LEU A 14 7.06 -0.68 7.31
C LEU A 14 5.97 -0.44 6.26
N VAL A 15 6.17 0.56 5.42
CA VAL A 15 5.27 0.90 4.30
C VAL A 15 5.97 0.61 2.99
N THR A 16 5.40 -0.29 2.18
CA THR A 16 5.92 -0.61 0.84
C THR A 16 5.29 0.29 -0.22
N GLY A 17 6.09 0.71 -1.21
CA GLY A 17 5.62 1.68 -2.22
C GLY A 17 5.36 3.07 -1.60
N GLY A 18 6.18 3.48 -0.63
CA GLY A 18 5.97 4.67 0.18
C GLY A 18 6.54 5.97 -0.40
N SER A 19 7.05 5.95 -1.64
CA SER A 19 7.67 7.14 -2.25
C SER A 19 6.67 8.22 -2.65
N ARG A 20 5.41 7.88 -2.89
CA ARG A 20 4.37 8.78 -3.39
C ARG A 20 2.95 8.26 -3.14
N GLY A 21 1.96 9.04 -3.52
CA GLY A 21 0.55 8.64 -3.53
C GLY A 21 0.06 8.16 -2.17
N LEU A 22 -0.69 7.04 -2.20
CA LEU A 22 -1.25 6.45 -0.99
C LEU A 22 -0.17 6.05 0.00
N GLY A 23 0.90 5.37 -0.46
CA GLY A 23 1.96 4.92 0.44
C GLY A 23 2.68 6.06 1.17
N ARG A 24 2.88 7.20 0.50
CA ARG A 24 3.42 8.40 1.17
C ARG A 24 2.45 8.95 2.21
N ALA A 25 1.18 9.06 1.88
CA ALA A 25 0.14 9.51 2.82
C ALA A 25 0.03 8.55 4.02
N ASP A 26 0.08 7.23 3.78
CA ASP A 26 0.07 6.21 4.83
C ASP A 26 1.27 6.38 5.78
N ALA A 27 2.47 6.59 5.23
CA ALA A 27 3.69 6.78 6.01
C ALA A 27 3.62 8.02 6.90
N LEU A 28 3.15 9.15 6.35
CA LEU A 28 3.00 10.40 7.10
C LEU A 28 1.92 10.30 8.18
N ALA A 29 0.79 9.68 7.89
CA ALA A 29 -0.31 9.51 8.86
C ALA A 29 0.08 8.56 10.02
N LEU A 30 0.82 7.47 9.72
CA LEU A 30 1.34 6.57 10.74
C LEU A 30 2.34 7.30 11.66
N ALA A 31 3.19 8.17 11.09
CA ALA A 31 4.11 9.00 11.86
C ALA A 31 3.39 10.03 12.74
N ASP A 32 2.36 10.71 12.21
CA ASP A 32 1.52 11.64 12.96
C ASP A 32 0.79 10.94 14.11
N ALA A 33 0.41 9.68 13.93
CA ALA A 33 -0.16 8.83 14.98
C ALA A 33 0.87 8.29 15.99
N GLY A 34 2.16 8.61 15.85
CA GLY A 34 3.20 8.27 16.82
C GLY A 34 4.14 7.14 16.44
N ALA A 35 3.98 6.51 15.28
CA ALA A 35 4.87 5.44 14.85
C ALA A 35 6.22 5.96 14.32
N ASP A 36 7.29 5.20 14.53
CA ASP A 36 8.48 5.28 13.70
C ASP A 36 8.20 4.57 12.36
N VAL A 37 8.76 5.07 11.25
CA VAL A 37 8.37 4.56 9.92
C VAL A 37 9.57 4.22 9.04
N VAL A 38 9.54 3.03 8.48
CA VAL A 38 10.43 2.58 7.40
C VAL A 38 9.70 2.68 6.07
N ILE A 39 10.27 3.38 5.12
CA ILE A 39 9.75 3.51 3.76
C ILE A 39 10.54 2.58 2.86
N ALA A 40 9.86 1.58 2.28
CA ALA A 40 10.45 0.68 1.31
C ALA A 40 9.87 0.97 -0.08
N ASP A 41 10.74 1.29 -1.03
CA ASP A 41 10.33 1.59 -2.41
C ASP A 41 11.38 1.11 -3.41
N ILE A 42 10.97 0.86 -4.65
CA ILE A 42 11.88 0.58 -5.76
C ILE A 42 12.67 1.82 -6.17
N MET A 43 12.20 3.00 -5.80
CA MET A 43 12.82 4.29 -6.10
C MET A 43 13.24 4.99 -4.82
N VAL A 44 14.53 5.27 -4.72
CA VAL A 44 15.16 6.09 -3.67
C VAL A 44 16.09 7.07 -4.37
N GLU A 45 15.99 8.35 -4.04
CA GLU A 45 16.64 9.44 -4.78
C GLU A 45 18.16 9.29 -4.82
N SER A 46 18.78 8.82 -3.74
CA SER A 46 20.24 8.61 -3.64
C SER A 46 20.71 7.31 -4.28
N ASP A 47 19.85 6.35 -4.57
CA ASP A 47 20.18 5.07 -5.20
C ASP A 47 19.48 4.92 -6.55
N GLN A 48 20.21 5.24 -7.61
CA GLN A 48 19.73 5.23 -8.99
C GLN A 48 19.84 3.84 -9.68
N THR A 49 20.30 2.80 -8.99
CA THR A 49 20.38 1.44 -9.56
C THR A 49 18.97 0.95 -9.89
N PRO A 50 18.63 0.66 -11.16
CA PRO A 50 17.26 0.29 -11.50
C PRO A 50 16.93 -1.11 -10.98
N THR A 51 15.75 -1.26 -10.36
CA THR A 51 15.19 -2.58 -10.01
C THR A 51 14.49 -3.20 -11.23
N ARG A 52 14.22 -4.50 -11.16
CA ARG A 52 13.46 -5.19 -12.20
C ARG A 52 12.08 -4.56 -12.39
N THR A 53 11.35 -4.35 -11.31
CA THR A 53 10.00 -3.76 -11.37
C THR A 53 10.04 -2.33 -11.92
N GLU A 54 11.05 -1.53 -11.61
CA GLU A 54 11.22 -0.20 -12.19
C GLU A 54 11.41 -0.25 -13.71
N GLN A 55 12.19 -1.20 -14.21
CA GLN A 55 12.43 -1.39 -15.66
C GLN A 55 11.18 -1.89 -16.40
N GLU A 56 10.36 -2.71 -15.76
CA GLU A 56 9.14 -3.29 -16.32
C GLU A 56 7.90 -2.37 -16.21
N SER A 57 7.92 -1.32 -15.37
CA SER A 57 6.79 -0.43 -15.15
C SER A 57 6.93 0.90 -15.89
N MET A 58 6.07 1.12 -16.87
CA MET A 58 5.99 2.40 -17.58
C MET A 58 5.63 3.54 -16.62
N LEU A 59 4.71 3.31 -15.69
CA LEU A 59 4.31 4.31 -14.69
C LEU A 59 5.49 4.71 -13.79
N ALA A 60 6.27 3.72 -13.30
CA ALA A 60 7.44 4.01 -12.49
C ALA A 60 8.47 4.87 -13.24
N GLN A 61 8.75 4.53 -14.51
CA GLN A 61 9.67 5.29 -15.37
C GLN A 61 9.17 6.71 -15.61
N MET A 62 7.87 6.88 -15.90
CA MET A 62 7.27 8.21 -16.10
C MET A 62 7.35 9.07 -14.82
N MET A 63 7.02 8.50 -13.66
CA MET A 63 7.09 9.20 -12.38
C MET A 63 8.51 9.64 -12.06
N LYS A 64 9.49 8.75 -12.29
CA LYS A 64 10.92 9.09 -12.11
C LYS A 64 11.35 10.21 -13.05
N ALA A 65 10.99 10.14 -14.31
CA ALA A 65 11.32 11.17 -15.31
C ALA A 65 10.72 12.56 -14.98
N GLN A 66 9.57 12.58 -14.29
CA GLN A 66 8.92 13.81 -13.84
C GLN A 66 9.39 14.28 -12.44
N GLY A 67 10.32 13.57 -11.81
CA GLY A 67 10.79 13.90 -10.46
C GLY A 67 9.75 13.63 -9.36
N VAL A 68 8.75 12.78 -9.62
CA VAL A 68 7.70 12.39 -8.66
C VAL A 68 8.19 11.18 -7.85
N VAL A 69 9.29 11.39 -7.13
CA VAL A 69 9.87 10.42 -6.18
C VAL A 69 10.20 11.21 -4.93
N TYR A 70 9.62 10.84 -3.80
CA TYR A 70 9.70 11.58 -2.53
C TYR A 70 10.08 10.67 -1.36
N THR A 71 10.86 9.61 -1.60
CA THR A 71 11.22 8.63 -0.56
C THR A 71 12.02 9.28 0.55
N GLU A 72 13.14 9.93 0.20
CA GLU A 72 14.02 10.60 1.17
C GLU A 72 13.36 11.87 1.73
N GLN A 73 12.62 12.61 0.91
CA GLN A 73 11.85 13.75 1.38
C GLN A 73 10.82 13.32 2.44
N THR A 74 10.14 12.19 2.25
CA THR A 74 9.16 11.67 3.22
C THR A 74 9.84 11.25 4.52
N VAL A 75 11.03 10.65 4.44
CA VAL A 75 11.86 10.36 5.63
C VAL A 75 12.15 11.64 6.42
N GLU A 76 12.58 12.70 5.74
CA GLU A 76 12.87 13.98 6.39
C GLU A 76 11.61 14.64 7.00
N ASP A 77 10.48 14.56 6.31
CA ASP A 77 9.21 15.10 6.83
C ASP A 77 8.78 14.35 8.10
N ILE A 78 8.93 13.03 8.14
CA ILE A 78 8.66 12.21 9.33
C ILE A 78 9.62 12.55 10.48
N ARG A 79 10.90 12.77 10.18
CA ARG A 79 11.88 13.19 11.20
C ARG A 79 11.55 14.56 11.81
N LYS A 80 11.04 15.50 11.00
CA LYS A 80 10.54 16.79 11.49
C LYS A 80 9.34 16.66 12.43
N MET A 81 8.56 15.59 12.32
CA MET A 81 7.48 15.25 13.28
C MET A 81 8.02 14.64 14.58
N GLY A 82 9.35 14.50 14.73
CA GLY A 82 9.98 13.92 15.92
C GLY A 82 9.99 12.39 15.95
N ARG A 83 9.75 11.72 14.81
CA ARG A 83 9.78 10.26 14.68
C ARG A 83 11.06 9.79 13.98
N ARG A 84 11.50 8.57 14.31
CA ARG A 84 12.60 7.94 13.57
C ARG A 84 12.05 7.48 12.22
N SER A 85 12.86 7.66 11.17
CA SER A 85 12.51 7.16 9.84
C SER A 85 13.75 6.82 9.04
N MET A 86 13.60 5.84 8.14
CA MET A 86 14.62 5.46 7.17
C MET A 86 13.98 5.01 5.86
N ALA A 87 14.75 5.15 4.77
CA ALA A 87 14.40 4.62 3.46
C ALA A 87 15.15 3.30 3.19
N ILE A 88 14.49 2.37 2.52
CA ILE A 88 15.11 1.15 1.99
C ILE A 88 14.69 1.01 0.53
N LYS A 89 15.67 0.91 -0.36
CA LYS A 89 15.41 0.48 -1.73
C LYS A 89 15.07 -1.01 -1.72
N MET A 90 13.85 -1.34 -2.14
CA MET A 90 13.35 -2.71 -2.06
C MET A 90 12.35 -2.98 -3.17
N ASP A 91 12.64 -3.97 -4.01
CA ASP A 91 11.68 -4.54 -4.96
C ASP A 91 10.95 -5.70 -4.28
N VAL A 92 9.64 -5.56 -4.08
CA VAL A 92 8.82 -6.58 -3.41
C VAL A 92 8.76 -7.91 -4.18
N THR A 93 9.17 -7.93 -5.46
CA THR A 93 9.23 -9.14 -6.29
C THR A 93 10.52 -9.92 -6.05
N ASP A 94 11.56 -9.29 -5.52
CA ASP A 94 12.79 -9.95 -5.09
C ASP A 94 12.65 -10.46 -3.66
N ARG A 95 12.34 -11.75 -3.54
CA ARG A 95 12.10 -12.39 -2.25
C ARG A 95 13.29 -12.24 -1.30
N GLN A 96 14.53 -12.49 -1.75
CA GLN A 96 15.71 -12.38 -0.89
C GLN A 96 15.94 -10.92 -0.48
N GLY A 97 15.86 -9.99 -1.43
CA GLY A 97 15.97 -8.56 -1.15
C GLY A 97 14.91 -8.06 -0.14
N VAL A 98 13.69 -8.61 -0.16
CA VAL A 98 12.65 -8.30 0.84
C VAL A 98 13.07 -8.78 2.23
N PHE A 99 13.56 -10.03 2.37
CA PHE A 99 13.99 -10.55 3.67
C PHE A 99 15.19 -9.79 4.22
N ASP A 100 16.18 -9.48 3.38
CA ASP A 100 17.36 -8.70 3.78
C ASP A 100 16.97 -7.26 4.17
N GLY A 101 16.08 -6.63 3.40
CA GLY A 101 15.57 -5.29 3.68
C GLY A 101 14.79 -5.23 5.01
N VAL A 102 13.92 -6.19 5.28
CA VAL A 102 13.18 -6.30 6.54
C VAL A 102 14.12 -6.57 7.71
N ALA A 103 15.12 -7.44 7.55
CA ALA A 103 16.10 -7.72 8.58
C ALA A 103 16.94 -6.47 8.91
N ARG A 104 17.36 -5.71 7.87
CA ARG A 104 18.04 -4.43 8.04
C ARG A 104 17.16 -3.43 8.78
N ALA A 105 15.89 -3.27 8.37
CA ALA A 105 14.94 -2.39 9.04
C ALA A 105 14.76 -2.76 10.52
N ALA A 106 14.57 -4.05 10.82
CA ALA A 106 14.42 -4.52 12.19
C ALA A 106 15.68 -4.30 13.04
N LYS A 107 16.87 -4.42 12.44
CA LYS A 107 18.15 -4.14 13.12
C LYS A 107 18.30 -2.65 13.46
N GLU A 108 17.99 -1.76 12.51
CA GLU A 108 18.19 -0.31 12.67
C GLU A 108 17.08 0.34 13.51
N MET A 109 15.83 -0.10 13.35
CA MET A 109 14.67 0.44 14.06
C MET A 109 14.31 -0.33 15.33
N GLY A 110 14.94 -1.48 15.54
CA GLY A 110 14.74 -2.36 16.70
C GLY A 110 13.62 -3.39 16.53
N ARG A 111 12.61 -3.13 15.67
CA ARG A 111 11.45 -3.98 15.43
C ARG A 111 10.67 -3.56 14.20
N ILE A 112 9.77 -4.42 13.72
CA ILE A 112 8.69 -4.06 12.78
C ILE A 112 7.39 -4.61 13.34
N ASP A 113 6.46 -3.71 13.68
CA ASP A 113 5.18 -4.04 14.31
C ASP A 113 4.01 -3.95 13.33
N ILE A 114 4.12 -3.03 12.39
CA ILE A 114 3.08 -2.73 11.42
C ILE A 114 3.66 -2.95 10.03
N LEU A 115 2.92 -3.65 9.17
CA LEU A 115 3.22 -3.76 7.74
C LEU A 115 2.05 -3.19 6.95
N VAL A 116 2.33 -2.21 6.08
CA VAL A 116 1.40 -1.74 5.06
C VAL A 116 1.90 -2.20 3.70
N ASN A 117 1.24 -3.22 3.14
CA ASN A 117 1.45 -3.72 1.79
C ASN A 117 0.72 -2.81 0.80
N ASN A 118 1.34 -1.68 0.46
CA ASN A 118 0.80 -0.71 -0.49
C ASN A 118 1.45 -0.83 -1.88
N ALA A 119 2.69 -1.32 -1.98
CA ALA A 119 3.36 -1.49 -3.28
C ALA A 119 2.46 -2.22 -4.29
N GLY A 120 2.30 -1.63 -5.46
CA GLY A 120 1.44 -2.18 -6.50
C GLY A 120 1.54 -1.41 -7.82
N THR A 121 1.09 -2.04 -8.90
CA THR A 121 1.03 -1.45 -10.24
C THR A 121 -0.34 -1.63 -10.88
N VAL A 122 -0.77 -0.66 -11.68
CA VAL A 122 -2.02 -0.63 -12.45
C VAL A 122 -1.82 0.10 -13.79
N ASP A 123 -0.62 0.05 -14.32
CA ASP A 123 -0.21 0.79 -15.52
C ASP A 123 -0.58 0.13 -16.85
N HIS A 124 -1.34 -0.99 -16.81
CA HIS A 124 -1.78 -1.68 -18.00
C HIS A 124 -3.29 -1.92 -17.98
N VAL A 125 -3.98 -1.22 -18.88
CA VAL A 125 -5.43 -1.38 -19.13
C VAL A 125 -5.66 -1.76 -20.58
N ALA A 126 -6.13 -2.98 -20.84
CA ALA A 126 -6.45 -3.46 -22.19
C ALA A 126 -7.61 -4.44 -22.14
N ARG A 127 -8.40 -4.51 -23.23
CA ARG A 127 -9.43 -5.54 -23.37
C ARG A 127 -8.85 -6.93 -23.21
N PHE A 128 -9.62 -7.85 -22.66
CA PHE A 128 -9.16 -9.19 -22.27
C PHE A 128 -8.38 -9.91 -23.38
N GLU A 129 -8.88 -9.88 -24.59
CA GLU A 129 -8.24 -10.52 -25.76
C GLU A 129 -6.89 -9.87 -26.19
N LYS A 130 -6.58 -8.70 -25.63
CA LYS A 130 -5.34 -7.95 -25.91
C LYS A 130 -4.39 -7.90 -24.71
N GLN A 131 -4.73 -8.56 -23.62
CA GLN A 131 -3.83 -8.63 -22.46
C GLN A 131 -2.68 -9.61 -22.74
N SER A 132 -1.45 -9.18 -22.46
CA SER A 132 -0.28 -10.05 -22.62
C SER A 132 -0.05 -10.88 -21.36
N ILE A 133 0.53 -12.09 -21.55
CA ILE A 133 0.87 -12.97 -20.43
C ILE A 133 1.98 -12.37 -19.57
N GLU A 134 2.93 -11.65 -20.15
CA GLU A 134 4.05 -11.00 -19.44
C GLU A 134 3.54 -9.95 -18.45
N LEU A 135 2.56 -9.13 -18.88
CA LEU A 135 1.95 -8.11 -18.01
C LEU A 135 1.06 -8.74 -16.93
N TRP A 136 0.36 -9.81 -17.27
CA TRP A 136 -0.39 -10.62 -16.30
C TRP A 136 0.55 -11.16 -15.21
N GLU A 137 1.65 -11.82 -15.57
CA GLU A 137 2.61 -12.38 -14.63
C GLU A 137 3.32 -11.29 -13.81
N ARG A 138 3.64 -10.14 -14.43
CA ARG A 138 4.21 -9.00 -13.72
C ARG A 138 3.27 -8.50 -12.61
N ASP A 139 2.00 -8.29 -12.94
CA ASP A 139 1.01 -7.80 -11.97
C ASP A 139 0.81 -8.79 -10.82
N LEU A 140 0.80 -10.11 -11.10
CA LEU A 140 0.77 -11.15 -10.07
C LEU A 140 2.01 -11.08 -9.17
N ARG A 141 3.21 -10.92 -9.75
CA ARG A 141 4.45 -10.81 -8.97
C ARG A 141 4.45 -9.59 -8.07
N VAL A 142 4.08 -8.42 -8.60
CA VAL A 142 4.13 -7.17 -7.84
C VAL A 142 3.01 -7.12 -6.80
N ASN A 143 1.75 -7.20 -7.24
CA ASN A 143 0.61 -6.88 -6.39
C ASN A 143 0.27 -7.99 -5.39
N LEU A 144 0.50 -9.26 -5.74
CA LEU A 144 0.10 -10.40 -4.91
C LEU A 144 1.29 -11.09 -4.26
N THR A 145 2.26 -11.57 -5.06
CA THR A 145 3.45 -12.25 -4.53
C THR A 145 4.30 -11.29 -3.68
N GLY A 146 4.41 -10.02 -4.08
CA GLY A 146 5.10 -8.99 -3.29
C GLY A 146 4.50 -8.82 -1.90
N SER A 147 3.17 -8.74 -1.80
CA SER A 147 2.47 -8.66 -0.50
C SER A 147 2.71 -9.90 0.37
N PHE A 148 2.73 -11.09 -0.25
CA PHE A 148 3.07 -12.34 0.42
C PHE A 148 4.51 -12.34 0.94
N ASN A 149 5.49 -11.94 0.12
CA ASN A 149 6.90 -11.88 0.51
C ASN A 149 7.10 -10.98 1.73
N CYS A 150 6.54 -9.77 1.70
CA CYS A 150 6.66 -8.81 2.79
C CYS A 150 5.98 -9.31 4.08
N ALA A 151 4.76 -9.86 3.96
CA ALA A 151 4.06 -10.42 5.12
C ALA A 151 4.86 -11.55 5.76
N GLN A 152 5.45 -12.45 4.96
CA GLN A 152 6.24 -13.56 5.46
C GLN A 152 7.54 -13.09 6.13
N ALA A 153 8.18 -12.04 5.59
CA ALA A 153 9.42 -11.50 6.15
C ALA A 153 9.24 -10.88 7.55
N VAL A 154 8.10 -10.23 7.82
CA VAL A 154 7.83 -9.63 9.15
C VAL A 154 7.19 -10.59 10.14
N TRP A 155 6.66 -11.72 9.67
CA TRP A 155 5.81 -12.64 10.44
C TRP A 155 6.49 -13.21 11.68
N GLY A 156 7.72 -13.68 11.55
CA GLY A 156 8.49 -14.26 12.66
C GLY A 156 8.63 -13.30 13.83
N GLY A 157 9.09 -12.09 13.57
CA GLY A 157 9.28 -11.07 14.59
C GLY A 157 7.98 -10.60 15.24
N MET A 158 6.88 -10.45 14.47
CA MET A 158 5.57 -10.14 15.03
C MET A 158 5.06 -11.27 15.95
N LYS A 159 5.23 -12.52 15.52
CA LYS A 159 4.84 -13.71 16.29
C LYS A 159 5.61 -13.83 17.59
N GLU A 160 6.92 -13.63 17.58
CA GLU A 160 7.77 -13.68 18.78
C GLU A 160 7.38 -12.63 19.82
N ARG A 161 6.97 -11.44 19.37
CA ARG A 161 6.54 -10.35 20.25
C ARG A 161 5.08 -10.45 20.69
N GLY A 162 4.27 -11.35 20.12
CA GLY A 162 2.85 -11.47 20.42
C GLY A 162 2.03 -10.22 20.05
N TRP A 163 2.46 -9.50 19.00
CA TRP A 163 1.78 -8.33 18.49
C TRP A 163 2.16 -8.03 17.03
N GLY A 164 1.18 -7.75 16.20
CA GLY A 164 1.39 -7.33 14.82
C GLY A 164 0.13 -6.75 14.19
N ARG A 165 0.32 -5.87 13.22
CA ARG A 165 -0.75 -5.31 12.37
C ARG A 165 -0.31 -5.37 10.91
N ILE A 166 -1.08 -6.06 10.08
CA ILE A 166 -0.84 -6.16 8.65
C ILE A 166 -2.03 -5.54 7.94
N VAL A 167 -1.78 -4.52 7.12
CA VAL A 167 -2.79 -3.90 6.28
C VAL A 167 -2.38 -4.06 4.82
N ASN A 168 -3.26 -4.66 4.03
CA ASN A 168 -3.03 -4.91 2.60
C ASN A 168 -3.90 -3.97 1.76
N LEU A 169 -3.33 -3.29 0.76
CA LEU A 169 -4.08 -2.46 -0.17
C LEU A 169 -4.70 -3.32 -1.27
N ALA A 170 -6.03 -3.56 -1.15
CA ALA A 170 -6.86 -4.15 -2.19
C ALA A 170 -7.34 -3.06 -3.18
N SER A 171 -8.51 -3.20 -3.74
CA SER A 171 -9.18 -2.23 -4.62
C SER A 171 -10.64 -2.62 -4.84
N VAL A 172 -11.52 -1.65 -5.10
CA VAL A 172 -12.87 -1.93 -5.61
C VAL A 172 -12.84 -2.74 -6.92
N ALA A 173 -11.79 -2.59 -7.73
CA ALA A 173 -11.60 -3.41 -8.93
C ALA A 173 -11.45 -4.91 -8.61
N GLY A 174 -10.94 -5.28 -7.43
CA GLY A 174 -10.88 -6.67 -6.97
C GLY A 174 -12.27 -7.23 -6.60
N ILE A 175 -13.17 -6.39 -6.08
CA ILE A 175 -14.50 -6.81 -5.63
C ILE A 175 -15.51 -6.80 -6.78
N MET A 176 -15.48 -5.72 -7.60
CA MET A 176 -16.47 -5.47 -8.65
C MET A 176 -16.00 -5.93 -10.03
N GLY A 177 -14.70 -6.20 -10.20
CA GLY A 177 -14.04 -6.26 -11.50
C GLY A 177 -13.74 -4.87 -12.06
N GLY A 178 -12.70 -4.77 -12.87
CA GLY A 178 -12.32 -3.55 -13.59
C GLY A 178 -12.27 -3.82 -15.10
N PHE A 179 -12.97 -3.01 -15.90
CA PHE A 179 -12.92 -3.15 -17.35
C PHE A 179 -11.48 -2.98 -17.84
N GLY A 180 -10.98 -3.98 -18.57
CA GLY A 180 -9.60 -3.97 -19.07
C GLY A 180 -8.52 -4.24 -18.01
N GLN A 181 -8.88 -4.64 -16.80
CA GLN A 181 -7.98 -4.82 -15.65
C GLN A 181 -7.96 -6.27 -15.15
N ALA A 182 -7.93 -7.26 -16.02
CA ALA A 182 -8.05 -8.67 -15.61
C ALA A 182 -6.98 -9.08 -14.60
N SER A 183 -5.70 -8.79 -14.87
CA SER A 183 -4.59 -9.08 -13.94
C SER A 183 -4.72 -8.31 -12.62
N TYR A 184 -4.96 -7.01 -12.71
CA TYR A 184 -5.09 -6.15 -11.55
C TYR A 184 -6.24 -6.58 -10.64
N SER A 185 -7.44 -6.78 -11.21
CA SER A 185 -8.63 -7.23 -10.47
C SER A 185 -8.40 -8.58 -9.80
N THR A 186 -7.77 -9.52 -10.52
CA THR A 186 -7.42 -10.84 -9.97
C THR A 186 -6.43 -10.73 -8.82
N THR A 187 -5.41 -9.88 -8.93
CA THR A 187 -4.46 -9.70 -7.82
C THR A 187 -5.10 -9.07 -6.60
N LYS A 188 -5.97 -8.07 -6.80
CA LYS A 188 -6.59 -7.34 -5.69
C LYS A 188 -7.65 -8.14 -4.94
N ILE A 189 -8.37 -9.08 -5.59
CA ILE A 189 -9.19 -10.04 -4.86
C ILE A 189 -8.34 -11.12 -4.20
N GLY A 190 -7.22 -11.54 -4.83
CA GLY A 190 -6.25 -12.46 -4.24
C GLY A 190 -5.64 -11.95 -2.94
N VAL A 191 -5.34 -10.65 -2.86
CA VAL A 191 -4.86 -9.98 -1.64
C VAL A 191 -5.88 -10.08 -0.50
N ILE A 192 -7.18 -10.03 -0.77
CA ILE A 192 -8.23 -10.24 0.24
C ILE A 192 -8.19 -11.68 0.75
N GLY A 193 -7.98 -12.66 -0.13
CA GLY A 193 -7.78 -14.06 0.26
C GLY A 193 -6.57 -14.24 1.19
N LEU A 194 -5.42 -13.67 0.81
CA LEU A 194 -4.21 -13.64 1.63
C LEU A 194 -4.48 -13.01 3.01
N THR A 195 -5.15 -11.87 3.03
CA THR A 195 -5.52 -11.15 4.26
C THR A 195 -6.27 -12.03 5.24
N ARG A 196 -7.27 -12.77 4.77
CA ARG A 196 -8.09 -13.68 5.60
C ARG A 196 -7.29 -14.84 6.15
N THR A 197 -6.40 -15.43 5.36
CA THR A 197 -5.52 -16.51 5.83
C THR A 197 -4.58 -15.99 6.92
N LEU A 198 -3.94 -14.85 6.71
CA LEU A 198 -3.06 -14.23 7.71
C LEU A 198 -3.82 -13.87 9.00
N ALA A 199 -5.07 -13.43 8.89
CA ALA A 199 -5.93 -13.15 10.04
C ALA A 199 -6.21 -14.39 10.88
N LEU A 200 -6.55 -15.52 10.25
CA LEU A 200 -6.81 -16.80 10.93
C LEU A 200 -5.57 -17.33 11.63
N GLU A 201 -4.43 -17.31 10.95
CA GLU A 201 -3.18 -17.85 11.49
C GLU A 201 -2.54 -16.92 12.56
N GLY A 202 -2.74 -15.61 12.42
CA GLY A 202 -2.15 -14.57 13.26
C GLY A 202 -2.88 -14.36 14.59
N ALA A 203 -4.18 -14.65 14.66
CA ALA A 203 -5.04 -14.30 15.80
C ALA A 203 -4.49 -14.79 17.14
N ARG A 204 -4.01 -16.03 17.22
CA ARG A 204 -3.40 -16.61 18.45
C ARG A 204 -2.12 -15.90 18.90
N TYR A 205 -1.51 -15.09 18.04
CA TYR A 205 -0.31 -14.30 18.34
C TYR A 205 -0.62 -12.81 18.46
N ASN A 206 -1.91 -12.44 18.57
CA ASN A 206 -2.35 -11.04 18.60
C ASN A 206 -1.91 -10.24 17.35
N ILE A 207 -1.83 -10.93 16.21
CA ILE A 207 -1.58 -10.33 14.90
C ILE A 207 -2.92 -10.20 14.20
N THR A 208 -3.31 -8.97 13.82
CA THR A 208 -4.45 -8.75 12.94
C THR A 208 -3.98 -8.53 11.51
N SER A 209 -4.76 -9.01 10.56
CA SER A 209 -4.55 -8.75 9.14
C SER A 209 -5.85 -8.28 8.51
N ASN A 210 -5.83 -7.09 7.90
CA ASN A 210 -7.00 -6.48 7.28
C ASN A 210 -6.64 -5.96 5.88
N ALA A 211 -7.63 -5.85 5.01
CA ALA A 211 -7.48 -5.18 3.72
C ALA A 211 -8.25 -3.85 3.74
N VAL A 212 -7.63 -2.81 3.20
CA VAL A 212 -8.34 -1.58 2.81
C VAL A 212 -8.63 -1.68 1.31
N VAL A 213 -9.84 -1.26 0.92
CA VAL A 213 -10.35 -1.35 -0.45
C VAL A 213 -10.64 0.06 -0.96
N PRO A 214 -9.63 0.74 -1.52
CA PRO A 214 -9.81 2.07 -2.09
C PRO A 214 -10.76 2.06 -3.30
N GLY A 215 -11.54 3.13 -3.43
CA GLY A 215 -12.25 3.49 -4.65
C GLY A 215 -11.35 4.32 -5.59
N ILE A 216 -11.87 5.44 -6.04
CA ILE A 216 -11.14 6.43 -6.85
C ILE A 216 -10.50 7.41 -5.88
N ILE A 217 -9.17 7.48 -5.89
CA ILE A 217 -8.40 8.33 -4.98
C ILE A 217 -7.49 9.27 -5.80
N GLY A 218 -7.50 10.55 -5.47
CA GLY A 218 -6.79 11.64 -6.12
C GLY A 218 -5.26 11.63 -5.91
N SER A 219 -4.62 10.47 -6.13
CA SER A 219 -3.16 10.35 -6.12
C SER A 219 -2.50 11.03 -7.32
N GLU A 220 -1.16 11.20 -7.31
CA GLU A 220 -0.42 11.74 -8.44
C GLU A 220 -0.66 10.92 -9.72
N ALA A 221 -0.71 9.59 -9.61
CA ALA A 221 -1.02 8.70 -10.74
C ALA A 221 -2.43 8.96 -11.30
N PHE A 222 -3.42 9.18 -10.44
CA PHE A 222 -4.78 9.52 -10.86
C PHE A 222 -4.82 10.90 -11.54
N LYS A 223 -4.14 11.91 -10.99
CA LYS A 223 -4.06 13.25 -11.58
C LYS A 223 -3.42 13.22 -12.97
N MET A 224 -2.39 12.40 -13.17
CA MET A 224 -1.80 12.20 -14.50
C MET A 224 -2.78 11.51 -15.47
N ALA A 225 -3.48 10.46 -15.02
CA ALA A 225 -4.52 9.81 -15.84
C ALA A 225 -5.68 10.75 -16.15
N ASP A 226 -6.04 11.64 -15.22
CA ASP A 226 -7.08 12.66 -15.39
C ASP A 226 -6.71 13.65 -16.51
N ALA A 227 -5.46 14.07 -16.56
CA ALA A 227 -4.96 14.93 -17.63
C ALA A 227 -5.02 14.26 -19.02
N LEU A 228 -4.93 12.93 -19.08
CA LEU A 228 -5.00 12.17 -20.34
C LEU A 228 -6.43 11.82 -20.77
N ASN A 229 -7.34 11.59 -19.83
CA ASN A 229 -8.73 11.20 -20.13
C ASN A 229 -9.71 11.70 -19.07
N LYS A 230 -9.92 13.00 -19.06
CA LYS A 230 -10.81 13.68 -18.09
C LYS A 230 -12.24 13.14 -18.14
N GLU A 231 -12.79 12.88 -19.33
CA GLU A 231 -14.17 12.41 -19.47
C GLU A 231 -14.42 11.07 -18.79
N MET A 232 -13.49 10.14 -18.92
CA MET A 232 -13.57 8.85 -18.26
C MET A 232 -13.52 9.00 -16.73
N ASN A 233 -12.61 9.83 -16.23
CA ASN A 233 -12.48 10.05 -14.81
C ASN A 233 -13.68 10.81 -14.21
N ASP A 234 -14.28 11.75 -14.95
CA ASP A 234 -15.52 12.42 -14.54
C ASP A 234 -16.71 11.43 -14.44
N ARG A 235 -16.77 10.45 -15.35
CA ARG A 235 -17.76 9.36 -15.25
C ARG A 235 -17.51 8.51 -14.00
N MET A 236 -16.26 8.22 -13.66
CA MET A 236 -15.90 7.47 -12.47
C MET A 236 -16.27 8.26 -11.20
N ARG A 237 -15.96 9.56 -11.13
CA ARG A 237 -16.36 10.44 -10.00
C ARG A 237 -17.86 10.39 -9.76
N LYS A 238 -18.66 10.50 -10.83
CA LYS A 238 -20.13 10.47 -10.77
C LYS A 238 -20.70 9.14 -10.25
N ARG A 239 -19.93 8.05 -10.25
CA ARG A 239 -20.35 6.77 -9.69
C ARG A 239 -20.15 6.69 -8.18
N THR A 240 -19.33 7.55 -7.58
CA THR A 240 -19.24 7.62 -6.12
C THR A 240 -20.47 8.31 -5.56
N ALA A 241 -20.93 7.90 -4.38
CA ALA A 241 -22.06 8.55 -3.71
C ALA A 241 -21.75 10.02 -3.34
N PHE A 242 -20.47 10.37 -3.19
CA PHE A 242 -20.03 11.74 -2.92
C PHE A 242 -19.84 12.59 -4.19
N GLY A 243 -19.88 12.01 -5.39
CA GLY A 243 -19.69 12.73 -6.67
C GLY A 243 -18.25 13.22 -6.89
N ARG A 244 -17.29 12.77 -6.11
CA ARG A 244 -15.88 13.16 -6.19
C ARG A 244 -14.96 11.98 -5.90
N GLU A 245 -13.67 12.13 -6.23
CA GLU A 245 -12.62 11.25 -5.70
C GLU A 245 -12.40 11.47 -4.20
N GLY A 246 -11.90 10.43 -3.52
CA GLY A 246 -11.34 10.54 -2.18
C GLY A 246 -9.92 11.10 -2.21
N GLU A 247 -9.43 11.54 -1.07
CA GLU A 247 -8.05 11.97 -0.88
C GLU A 247 -7.19 10.80 -0.36
N PRO A 248 -5.86 10.80 -0.59
CA PRO A 248 -4.96 9.79 -0.01
C PRO A 248 -5.11 9.66 1.50
N GLU A 249 -5.39 10.74 2.20
CA GLU A 249 -5.60 10.82 3.64
C GLU A 249 -6.84 10.04 4.10
N ASP A 250 -7.86 9.88 3.27
CA ASP A 250 -9.04 9.04 3.58
C ASP A 250 -8.63 7.56 3.75
N ILE A 251 -7.68 7.10 2.94
CA ILE A 251 -7.10 5.75 3.04
C ILE A 251 -6.19 5.64 4.24
N ALA A 252 -5.28 6.60 4.40
CA ALA A 252 -4.31 6.62 5.49
C ALA A 252 -4.98 6.63 6.88
N ASN A 253 -6.07 7.38 7.05
CA ASN A 253 -6.85 7.40 8.29
C ASN A 253 -7.46 6.03 8.63
N ALA A 254 -7.97 5.30 7.62
CA ALA A 254 -8.49 3.95 7.82
C ALA A 254 -7.35 2.98 8.22
N ILE A 255 -6.16 3.13 7.63
CA ILE A 255 -4.98 2.33 7.97
C ILE A 255 -4.53 2.60 9.41
N VAL A 256 -4.42 3.87 9.83
CA VAL A 256 -4.06 4.24 11.22
C VAL A 256 -5.06 3.61 12.20
N PHE A 257 -6.36 3.71 11.93
CA PHE A 257 -7.38 3.07 12.76
C PHE A 257 -7.18 1.56 12.87
N LEU A 258 -7.02 0.86 11.75
CA LEU A 258 -6.84 -0.60 11.71
C LEU A 258 -5.53 -1.05 12.40
N CYS A 259 -4.50 -0.21 12.42
CA CYS A 259 -3.24 -0.48 13.11
C CYS A 259 -3.29 -0.21 14.61
N SER A 260 -4.25 0.58 15.08
CA SER A 260 -4.37 0.96 16.49
C SER A 260 -5.02 -0.13 17.35
N ASP A 261 -4.88 0.00 18.67
CA ASP A 261 -5.57 -0.89 19.62
C ASP A 261 -7.08 -0.67 19.66
N LYS A 262 -7.59 0.42 19.06
CA LYS A 262 -9.04 0.63 18.87
C LYS A 262 -9.65 -0.41 17.92
N ALA A 263 -8.85 -0.97 17.01
CA ALA A 263 -9.25 -2.01 16.06
C ALA A 263 -8.78 -3.43 16.47
N ARG A 264 -8.31 -3.63 17.72
CA ARG A 264 -7.71 -4.91 18.15
C ARG A 264 -8.57 -6.16 17.97
N TYR A 265 -9.88 -6.00 17.81
CA TYR A 265 -10.83 -7.10 17.57
C TYR A 265 -11.33 -7.16 16.13
N ILE A 266 -10.72 -6.37 15.23
CA ILE A 266 -11.02 -6.35 13.80
C ILE A 266 -9.89 -7.08 13.07
N THR A 267 -10.21 -8.22 12.46
CA THR A 267 -9.26 -8.99 11.63
C THR A 267 -9.99 -9.72 10.52
N GLY A 268 -9.35 -9.88 9.36
CA GLY A 268 -9.90 -10.54 8.17
C GLY A 268 -10.91 -9.70 7.39
N VAL A 269 -11.12 -8.43 7.72
CA VAL A 269 -12.04 -7.57 6.98
C VAL A 269 -11.43 -7.06 5.68
N ALA A 270 -12.30 -6.76 4.71
CA ALA A 270 -12.02 -5.93 3.56
C ALA A 270 -12.83 -4.64 3.72
N LEU A 271 -12.18 -3.59 4.23
CA LEU A 271 -12.81 -2.32 4.56
C LEU A 271 -12.88 -1.42 3.32
N ASN A 272 -14.07 -1.18 2.80
CA ASN A 272 -14.27 -0.26 1.69
C ASN A 272 -14.06 1.19 2.15
N VAL A 273 -13.14 1.89 1.48
CA VAL A 273 -12.91 3.33 1.59
C VAL A 273 -13.01 3.89 0.17
N SER A 274 -14.22 3.95 -0.34
CA SER A 274 -14.51 4.00 -1.77
C SER A 274 -15.48 5.11 -2.18
N GLY A 275 -15.98 5.86 -1.20
CA GLY A 275 -17.06 6.82 -1.45
C GLY A 275 -18.36 6.16 -1.92
N GLY A 276 -18.54 4.86 -1.62
CA GLY A 276 -19.76 4.10 -1.98
C GLY A 276 -19.88 3.77 -3.47
N ILE A 277 -18.78 3.73 -4.22
CA ILE A 277 -18.78 3.44 -5.66
C ILE A 277 -19.32 2.03 -5.98
N GLU A 278 -19.24 1.10 -5.02
CA GLU A 278 -19.75 -0.26 -5.13
C GLU A 278 -21.27 -0.37 -4.88
N LEU A 279 -21.89 0.69 -4.40
CA LEU A 279 -23.34 0.70 -4.14
C LEU A 279 -24.11 0.97 -5.44
N PHE A 280 -25.31 0.43 -5.51
CA PHE A 280 -26.22 0.72 -6.62
C PHE A 280 -26.84 2.11 -6.40
N THR A 281 -26.69 2.99 -7.40
CA THR A 281 -27.35 4.30 -7.44
C THR A 281 -28.39 4.33 -8.56
N PHE A 282 -29.59 4.83 -8.24
CA PHE A 282 -30.68 5.00 -9.22
C PHE A 282 -30.44 6.20 -10.12
#